data_3fb5a9a1dc7d2cce3586deccce2a4c65
#
_entry.id   3fb5a9a1dc7d2cce3586deccce2a4c65
#
_cell.length_a   1.000
_cell.length_b   1.000
_cell.length_c   1.000
_cell.angle_alpha   90.00
_cell.angle_beta   90.00
_cell.angle_gamma   90.00
#
_symmetry.space_group_name_H-M   'P 1'
#
loop_
_entity.id
_entity.type
_entity.pdbx_description
1 polymer ?
#
loop_
_entity_poly.entity_id
_entity_poly.type
_entity_poly.pdbx_seq_one_letter_code
_entity_poly.pdbx_strand_id
1 'polypeptide(L)'
;FPAYFDWLERTKRDRELDYVILGNHYDTTDENNGFYFGQSARPRDLERYAQATIYGMESGLFTYLAHPDLALHRYAEFDSAADEMCRAICEAAQRLNLPLEYNLLGHKRLATAWARGYIGYCSPQFWNVAAQYRVRSIIGVDAHTADALDCIPLYASVREKLGSLGIPVMDVIDGYEK
;
A
#
# COMPACT_ATOMS: atom_id res chain seq x y z
N PHE A 1 2.08 -13.61 -4.70
CA PHE A 1 2.25 -14.37 -5.95
C PHE A 1 1.20 -15.49 -6.01
N PRO A 2 0.54 -15.72 -7.16
CA PRO A 2 -0.49 -16.75 -7.31
C PRO A 2 -0.05 -18.15 -6.87
N ALA A 3 1.21 -18.48 -7.11
CA ALA A 3 1.78 -19.77 -6.71
C ALA A 3 1.71 -20.05 -5.20
N TYR A 4 1.51 -19.03 -4.37
CA TYR A 4 1.43 -19.18 -2.93
C TYR A 4 -0.01 -19.06 -2.38
N PHE A 5 -1.01 -18.75 -3.19
CA PHE A 5 -2.38 -18.50 -2.67
C PHE A 5 -2.95 -19.72 -1.95
N ASP A 6 -2.85 -20.91 -2.54
CA ASP A 6 -3.31 -22.15 -1.90
C ASP A 6 -2.56 -22.45 -0.59
N TRP A 7 -1.26 -22.13 -0.55
CA TRP A 7 -0.47 -22.29 0.67
C TRP A 7 -0.86 -21.25 1.72
N LEU A 8 -1.07 -20.00 1.35
CA LEU A 8 -1.52 -18.93 2.24
C LEU A 8 -2.91 -19.25 2.84
N GLU A 9 -3.84 -19.71 1.99
CA GLU A 9 -5.19 -20.08 2.44
C GLU A 9 -5.14 -21.20 3.48
N ARG A 10 -4.38 -22.28 3.20
CA ARG A 10 -4.17 -23.34 4.17
C ARG A 10 -3.49 -22.84 5.44
N THR A 11 -2.44 -22.05 5.32
CA THR A 11 -1.70 -21.51 6.47
C THR A 11 -2.58 -20.62 7.33
N LYS A 12 -3.40 -19.76 6.71
CA LYS A 12 -4.36 -18.92 7.42
C LYS A 12 -5.32 -19.77 8.28
N ARG A 13 -5.89 -20.82 7.69
CA ARG A 13 -6.79 -21.74 8.38
C ARG A 13 -6.08 -22.58 9.46
N ASP A 14 -4.97 -23.23 9.08
CA ASP A 14 -4.32 -24.26 9.91
C ASP A 14 -3.48 -23.67 11.05
N ARG A 15 -3.06 -22.39 10.91
CA ARG A 15 -2.33 -21.63 11.94
C ARG A 15 -3.21 -20.65 12.69
N GLU A 16 -4.52 -20.65 12.43
CA GLU A 16 -5.48 -19.75 13.07
C GLU A 16 -5.02 -18.28 12.99
N LEU A 17 -4.50 -17.87 11.81
CA LEU A 17 -4.08 -16.48 11.61
C LEU A 17 -5.32 -15.58 11.57
N ASP A 18 -5.30 -14.54 12.37
CA ASP A 18 -6.38 -13.57 12.41
C ASP A 18 -6.55 -12.88 11.05
N TYR A 19 -5.45 -12.44 10.42
CA TYR A 19 -5.48 -11.80 9.11
C TYR A 19 -4.15 -11.95 8.37
N VAL A 20 -4.19 -11.67 7.07
CA VAL A 20 -3.02 -11.63 6.19
C VAL A 20 -3.01 -10.30 5.46
N ILE A 21 -1.84 -9.68 5.36
CA ILE A 21 -1.64 -8.38 4.72
C ILE A 21 -1.04 -8.58 3.33
N LEU A 22 -1.53 -7.85 2.34
CA LEU A 22 -0.93 -7.81 1.02
C LEU A 22 0.16 -6.75 0.97
N GLY A 23 1.42 -7.17 0.83
CA GLY A 23 2.55 -6.28 0.53
C GLY A 23 3.17 -6.68 -0.81
N ASN A 24 3.06 -5.82 -1.83
CA ASN A 24 3.65 -6.11 -3.15
C ASN A 24 5.00 -5.42 -3.28
N HIS A 25 6.09 -6.18 -3.16
CA HIS A 25 7.46 -5.66 -3.19
C HIS A 25 8.22 -6.01 -4.46
N TYR A 26 8.03 -7.23 -4.98
CA TYR A 26 8.83 -7.78 -6.07
C TYR A 26 7.95 -8.30 -7.21
N ASP A 27 8.50 -8.35 -8.40
CA ASP A 27 7.81 -8.85 -9.60
C ASP A 27 7.90 -10.37 -9.78
N THR A 28 8.71 -11.05 -8.97
CA THR A 28 8.86 -12.51 -8.95
C THR A 28 8.92 -13.06 -7.53
N THR A 29 8.81 -14.39 -7.40
CA THR A 29 8.96 -15.11 -6.12
C THR A 29 10.40 -15.22 -5.65
N ASP A 30 11.39 -14.91 -6.50
CA ASP A 30 12.81 -14.92 -6.17
C ASP A 30 13.26 -13.49 -5.81
N GLU A 31 13.27 -13.19 -4.53
CA GLU A 31 13.69 -11.87 -4.01
C GLU A 31 15.14 -11.50 -4.36
N ASN A 32 16.01 -12.49 -4.63
CA ASN A 32 17.40 -12.23 -5.00
C ASN A 32 17.55 -11.79 -6.45
N ASN A 33 16.64 -12.22 -7.33
CA ASN A 33 16.67 -11.91 -8.76
C ASN A 33 15.44 -11.12 -9.23
N GLY A 34 14.46 -10.88 -8.34
CA GLY A 34 13.25 -10.12 -8.62
C GLY A 34 13.52 -8.61 -8.71
N PHE A 35 12.77 -7.93 -9.57
CA PHE A 35 12.76 -6.48 -9.59
C PHE A 35 11.96 -5.93 -8.41
N TYR A 36 12.61 -5.16 -7.54
CA TYR A 36 11.96 -4.48 -6.42
C TYR A 36 11.19 -3.26 -6.90
N PHE A 37 9.87 -3.27 -6.76
CA PHE A 37 9.00 -2.19 -7.24
C PHE A 37 9.27 -0.82 -6.62
N GLY A 38 9.82 -0.74 -5.41
CA GLY A 38 10.29 0.52 -4.85
C GLY A 38 11.45 1.19 -5.62
N GLN A 39 11.98 0.54 -6.66
CA GLN A 39 12.98 1.08 -7.60
C GLN A 39 12.39 1.36 -8.99
N SER A 40 11.07 1.39 -9.14
CA SER A 40 10.40 1.72 -10.40
C SER A 40 10.86 3.08 -10.91
N ALA A 41 11.23 3.13 -12.19
CA ALA A 41 11.74 4.33 -12.86
C ALA A 41 11.10 4.55 -14.25
N ARG A 42 10.30 3.61 -14.72
CA ARG A 42 9.67 3.63 -16.06
C ARG A 42 8.17 3.37 -15.95
N PRO A 43 7.35 3.93 -16.85
CA PRO A 43 5.91 3.71 -16.88
C PRO A 43 5.49 2.23 -16.82
N ARG A 44 6.17 1.36 -17.56
CA ARG A 44 5.90 -0.08 -17.55
C ARG A 44 6.10 -0.76 -16.18
N ASP A 45 6.95 -0.21 -15.33
CA ASP A 45 7.20 -0.78 -14.00
C ASP A 45 5.99 -0.49 -13.10
N LEU A 46 5.35 0.69 -13.26
CA LEU A 46 4.12 1.06 -12.57
C LEU A 46 2.92 0.23 -13.04
N GLU A 47 2.80 0.01 -14.34
CA GLU A 47 1.76 -0.86 -14.91
C GLU A 47 1.85 -2.28 -14.34
N ARG A 48 3.06 -2.88 -14.33
CA ARG A 48 3.30 -4.21 -13.75
C ARG A 48 2.99 -4.26 -12.26
N TYR A 49 3.36 -3.21 -11.53
CA TYR A 49 3.03 -3.09 -10.10
C TYR A 49 1.51 -3.09 -9.89
N ALA A 50 0.77 -2.26 -10.62
CA ALA A 50 -0.68 -2.19 -10.53
C ALA A 50 -1.33 -3.54 -10.83
N GLN A 51 -0.94 -4.18 -11.95
CA GLN A 51 -1.49 -5.48 -12.36
C GLN A 51 -1.25 -6.56 -11.28
N ALA A 52 -0.03 -6.68 -10.78
CA ALA A 52 0.31 -7.67 -9.75
C ALA A 52 -0.40 -7.39 -8.42
N THR A 53 -0.51 -6.11 -8.03
CA THR A 53 -1.21 -5.67 -6.82
C THR A 53 -2.70 -6.01 -6.91
N ILE A 54 -3.36 -5.62 -8.01
CA ILE A 54 -4.79 -5.87 -8.23
C ILE A 54 -5.07 -7.37 -8.24
N TYR A 55 -4.22 -8.16 -8.89
CA TYR A 55 -4.35 -9.62 -8.88
C TYR A 55 -4.30 -10.19 -7.46
N GLY A 56 -3.40 -9.68 -6.61
CA GLY A 56 -3.36 -10.04 -5.19
C GLY A 56 -4.64 -9.64 -4.45
N MET A 57 -5.13 -8.43 -4.66
CA MET A 57 -6.37 -7.93 -4.05
C MET A 57 -7.57 -8.80 -4.43
N GLU A 58 -7.68 -9.24 -5.69
CA GLU A 58 -8.77 -10.05 -6.21
C GLU A 58 -8.78 -11.50 -5.69
N SER A 59 -7.68 -11.97 -5.09
CA SER A 59 -7.63 -13.30 -4.48
C SER A 59 -8.58 -13.47 -3.29
N GLY A 60 -9.00 -12.37 -2.64
CA GLY A 60 -9.83 -12.39 -1.43
C GLY A 60 -9.12 -12.89 -0.17
N LEU A 61 -7.82 -13.17 -0.24
CA LEU A 61 -7.05 -13.71 0.90
C LEU A 61 -6.64 -12.64 1.92
N PHE A 62 -6.52 -11.39 1.46
CA PHE A 62 -5.88 -10.32 2.22
C PHE A 62 -6.90 -9.38 2.84
N THR A 63 -6.57 -8.86 4.01
CA THR A 63 -7.42 -7.97 4.79
C THR A 63 -7.27 -6.51 4.39
N TYR A 64 -6.07 -6.10 4.02
CA TYR A 64 -5.78 -4.78 3.46
C TYR A 64 -4.53 -4.79 2.60
N LEU A 65 -4.35 -3.74 1.80
CA LEU A 65 -3.15 -3.50 1.00
C LEU A 65 -2.20 -2.57 1.75
N ALA A 66 -1.00 -3.07 2.07
CA ALA A 66 0.08 -2.29 2.64
C ALA A 66 0.71 -1.36 1.59
N HIS A 67 1.13 -0.14 2.02
CA HIS A 67 1.86 0.84 1.19
C HIS A 67 1.47 0.79 -0.31
N PRO A 68 0.22 1.12 -0.67
CA PRO A 68 -0.35 0.90 -2.01
C PRO A 68 0.41 1.62 -3.13
N ASP A 69 1.22 2.58 -2.80
CA ASP A 69 1.99 3.42 -3.71
C ASP A 69 3.51 3.19 -3.63
N LEU A 70 3.95 2.03 -3.15
CA LEU A 70 5.36 1.69 -3.03
C LEU A 70 6.15 1.91 -4.33
N ALA A 71 5.53 1.66 -5.49
CA ALA A 71 6.17 1.84 -6.77
C ALA A 71 6.55 3.31 -7.08
N LEU A 72 5.96 4.29 -6.38
CA LEU A 72 6.34 5.71 -6.49
C LEU A 72 7.60 6.06 -5.69
N HIS A 73 8.13 5.13 -4.88
CA HIS A 73 9.24 5.42 -3.95
C HIS A 73 10.44 6.10 -4.62
N ARG A 74 10.84 5.64 -5.81
CA ARG A 74 11.92 6.26 -6.61
C ARG A 74 11.46 6.74 -7.99
N TYR A 75 10.16 6.81 -8.21
CA TYR A 75 9.64 7.40 -9.43
C TYR A 75 9.77 8.93 -9.36
N ALA A 76 10.23 9.54 -10.46
CA ALA A 76 10.68 10.94 -10.40
C ALA A 76 9.53 11.94 -10.54
N GLU A 77 8.53 11.63 -11.39
CA GLU A 77 7.50 12.59 -11.78
C GLU A 77 6.11 11.94 -11.72
N PHE A 78 5.13 12.69 -11.21
CA PHE A 78 3.74 12.23 -11.21
C PHE A 78 3.12 12.48 -12.58
N ASP A 79 3.45 11.60 -13.53
CA ASP A 79 2.96 11.61 -14.92
C ASP A 79 1.66 10.82 -15.07
N SER A 80 1.19 10.66 -16.33
CA SER A 80 -0.02 9.89 -16.63
C SER A 80 0.07 8.43 -16.16
N ALA A 81 1.24 7.81 -16.25
CA ALA A 81 1.41 6.42 -15.82
C ALA A 81 1.30 6.28 -14.29
N ALA A 82 1.81 7.26 -13.54
CA ALA A 82 1.65 7.31 -12.10
C ALA A 82 0.17 7.53 -11.69
N ASP A 83 -0.54 8.44 -12.37
CA ASP A 83 -1.96 8.67 -12.15
C ASP A 83 -2.80 7.42 -12.49
N GLU A 84 -2.54 6.78 -13.63
CA GLU A 84 -3.22 5.55 -14.06
C GLU A 84 -3.03 4.40 -13.07
N MET A 85 -1.80 4.19 -12.58
CA MET A 85 -1.49 3.20 -11.53
C MET A 85 -2.31 3.49 -10.27
N CYS A 86 -2.29 4.74 -9.79
CA CYS A 86 -3.02 5.12 -8.59
C CYS A 86 -4.53 4.89 -8.74
N ARG A 87 -5.12 5.30 -9.88
CA ARG A 87 -6.54 5.10 -10.18
C ARG A 87 -6.92 3.63 -10.21
N ALA A 88 -6.14 2.81 -10.92
CA ALA A 88 -6.42 1.38 -11.05
C ALA A 88 -6.44 0.68 -9.67
N ILE A 89 -5.50 0.99 -8.78
CA ILE A 89 -5.45 0.44 -7.43
C ILE A 89 -6.64 0.95 -6.60
N CYS A 90 -6.96 2.25 -6.66
CA CYS A 90 -8.08 2.82 -5.89
C CYS A 90 -9.43 2.29 -6.38
N GLU A 91 -9.62 2.10 -7.68
CA GLU A 91 -10.82 1.49 -8.27
C GLU A 91 -10.99 0.05 -7.79
N ALA A 92 -9.92 -0.75 -7.82
CA ALA A 92 -9.93 -2.11 -7.30
C ALA A 92 -10.24 -2.15 -5.79
N ALA A 93 -9.62 -1.26 -5.01
CA ALA A 93 -9.88 -1.13 -3.58
C ALA A 93 -11.34 -0.79 -3.27
N GLN A 94 -11.93 0.16 -4.02
CA GLN A 94 -13.34 0.50 -3.90
C GLN A 94 -14.24 -0.68 -4.27
N ARG A 95 -14.00 -1.34 -5.40
CA ARG A 95 -14.79 -2.49 -5.89
C ARG A 95 -14.76 -3.67 -4.93
N LEU A 96 -13.60 -3.95 -4.33
CA LEU A 96 -13.37 -5.07 -3.42
C LEU A 96 -13.64 -4.71 -1.96
N ASN A 97 -13.94 -3.43 -1.67
CA ASN A 97 -14.04 -2.90 -0.30
C ASN A 97 -12.79 -3.21 0.55
N LEU A 98 -11.61 -3.25 -0.07
CA LEU A 98 -10.33 -3.57 0.56
C LEU A 98 -9.67 -2.29 1.07
N PRO A 99 -9.37 -2.16 2.38
CA PRO A 99 -8.69 -0.99 2.92
C PRO A 99 -7.28 -0.80 2.36
N LEU A 100 -6.86 0.47 2.26
CA LEU A 100 -5.52 0.87 1.86
C LEU A 100 -4.74 1.38 3.07
N GLU A 101 -3.50 0.95 3.23
CA GLU A 101 -2.68 1.44 4.34
C GLU A 101 -2.08 2.80 4.04
N TYR A 102 -2.30 3.78 4.93
CA TYR A 102 -1.47 4.96 5.04
C TYR A 102 -0.23 4.62 5.88
N ASN A 103 0.91 4.50 5.23
CA ASN A 103 2.14 4.00 5.86
C ASN A 103 2.93 5.13 6.53
N LEU A 104 3.04 5.12 7.87
CA LEU A 104 3.71 6.18 8.63
C LEU A 104 5.22 6.21 8.40
N LEU A 105 5.86 5.05 8.20
CA LEU A 105 7.29 5.01 7.89
C LEU A 105 7.58 5.64 6.53
N GLY A 106 6.74 5.36 5.53
CA GLY A 106 6.79 6.02 4.23
C GLY A 106 6.62 7.53 4.36
N HIS A 107 5.61 7.96 5.11
CA HIS A 107 5.37 9.38 5.39
C HIS A 107 6.59 10.08 6.02
N LYS A 108 7.21 9.48 7.02
CA LYS A 108 8.43 9.99 7.67
C LYS A 108 9.59 10.18 6.68
N ARG A 109 9.64 9.36 5.62
CA ARG A 109 10.70 9.38 4.60
C ARG A 109 10.45 10.30 3.40
N LEU A 110 9.26 10.89 3.27
CA LEU A 110 8.89 11.73 2.11
C LEU A 110 9.86 12.89 1.89
N ALA A 111 10.22 13.64 2.92
CA ALA A 111 11.17 14.75 2.79
C ALA A 111 12.52 14.30 2.21
N THR A 112 13.00 13.12 2.58
CA THR A 112 14.23 12.54 2.03
C THR A 112 14.06 12.13 0.56
N ALA A 113 12.91 11.58 0.19
CA ALA A 113 12.60 11.22 -1.19
C ALA A 113 12.57 12.49 -2.08
N TRP A 114 11.86 13.52 -1.64
CA TRP A 114 11.77 14.80 -2.36
C TRP A 114 13.12 15.49 -2.54
N ALA A 115 13.96 15.49 -1.52
CA ALA A 115 15.32 16.03 -1.61
C ALA A 115 16.19 15.31 -2.65
N ARG A 116 15.80 14.09 -3.04
CA ARG A 116 16.47 13.28 -4.08
C ARG A 116 15.77 13.35 -5.44
N GLY A 117 14.71 14.14 -5.57
CA GLY A 117 13.94 14.28 -6.82
C GLY A 117 12.98 13.11 -7.08
N TYR A 118 12.50 12.42 -6.04
CA TYR A 118 11.54 11.33 -6.15
C TYR A 118 10.20 11.71 -5.53
N ILE A 119 9.12 11.06 -5.98
CA ILE A 119 7.77 11.22 -5.39
C ILE A 119 7.76 10.70 -3.95
N GLY A 120 8.37 9.54 -3.69
CA GLY A 120 8.24 8.82 -2.44
C GLY A 120 6.94 8.02 -2.34
N TYR A 121 6.88 7.02 -1.46
CA TYR A 121 5.64 6.32 -1.16
C TYR A 121 4.98 6.91 0.10
N CYS A 122 3.71 6.60 0.29
CA CYS A 122 2.78 7.36 1.11
C CYS A 122 2.64 8.81 0.59
N SER A 123 2.61 8.95 -0.76
CA SER A 123 2.66 10.23 -1.42
C SER A 123 1.35 11.00 -1.30
N PRO A 124 1.40 12.34 -1.15
CA PRO A 124 0.19 13.16 -1.19
C PRO A 124 -0.59 13.00 -2.50
N GLN A 125 0.10 12.78 -3.63
CA GLN A 125 -0.53 12.59 -4.93
C GLN A 125 -1.42 11.34 -4.96
N PHE A 126 -0.92 10.20 -4.45
CA PHE A 126 -1.71 8.99 -4.34
C PHE A 126 -2.99 9.22 -3.51
N TRP A 127 -2.87 9.86 -2.35
CA TRP A 127 -4.01 10.07 -1.46
C TRP A 127 -5.01 11.09 -2.01
N ASN A 128 -4.56 12.07 -2.82
CA ASN A 128 -5.45 12.97 -3.57
C ASN A 128 -6.24 12.21 -4.66
N VAL A 129 -5.63 11.21 -5.31
CA VAL A 129 -6.36 10.32 -6.22
C VAL A 129 -7.34 9.45 -5.43
N ALA A 130 -6.89 8.86 -4.33
CA ALA A 130 -7.73 7.99 -3.49
C ALA A 130 -8.98 8.71 -2.96
N ALA A 131 -8.91 10.01 -2.69
CA ALA A 131 -10.03 10.84 -2.27
C ALA A 131 -11.16 10.96 -3.33
N GLN A 132 -10.90 10.59 -4.58
CA GLN A 132 -11.90 10.57 -5.65
C GLN A 132 -12.71 9.26 -5.68
N TYR A 133 -12.33 8.30 -4.84
CA TYR A 133 -12.94 6.98 -4.74
C TYR A 133 -13.51 6.74 -3.34
N ARG A 134 -14.43 5.78 -3.22
CA ARG A 134 -14.97 5.36 -1.92
C ARG A 134 -14.06 4.32 -1.27
N VAL A 135 -12.82 4.70 -1.01
CA VAL A 135 -11.86 3.84 -0.32
C VAL A 135 -11.91 4.06 1.19
N ARG A 136 -11.55 3.02 1.93
CA ARG A 136 -11.28 3.10 3.37
C ARG A 136 -9.78 3.02 3.59
N SER A 137 -9.29 3.58 4.69
CA SER A 137 -7.89 3.50 5.04
C SER A 137 -7.66 2.89 6.42
N ILE A 138 -6.48 2.30 6.60
CA ILE A 138 -5.91 1.94 7.89
C ILE A 138 -4.57 2.67 8.01
N ILE A 139 -4.18 3.11 9.21
CA ILE A 139 -2.88 3.74 9.43
C ILE A 139 -1.95 2.68 10.03
N GLY A 140 -0.89 2.34 9.29
CA GLY A 140 0.12 1.37 9.70
C GLY A 140 1.50 2.00 9.85
N VAL A 141 2.38 1.31 10.55
CA VAL A 141 3.76 1.78 10.82
C VAL A 141 4.77 1.11 9.91
N ASP A 142 4.57 -0.16 9.57
CA ASP A 142 5.52 -0.99 8.81
C ASP A 142 6.92 -1.02 9.47
N ALA A 143 6.94 -1.22 10.80
CA ALA A 143 8.15 -1.13 11.59
C ALA A 143 9.07 -2.35 11.37
N HIS A 144 10.29 -2.12 10.87
CA HIS A 144 11.34 -3.11 10.72
C HIS A 144 12.42 -3.01 11.82
N THR A 145 12.41 -1.91 12.57
CA THR A 145 13.32 -1.63 13.68
C THR A 145 12.56 -0.87 14.78
N ALA A 146 13.09 -0.85 16.00
CA ALA A 146 12.47 -0.09 17.10
C ALA A 146 12.35 1.41 16.77
N ASP A 147 13.34 2.00 16.09
CA ASP A 147 13.36 3.41 15.70
C ASP A 147 12.23 3.77 14.71
N ALA A 148 11.67 2.79 14.00
CA ALA A 148 10.53 3.02 13.11
C ALA A 148 9.28 3.43 13.91
N LEU A 149 9.16 3.03 15.17
CA LEU A 149 8.05 3.38 16.05
C LEU A 149 8.02 4.88 16.43
N ASP A 150 9.10 5.62 16.19
CA ASP A 150 9.14 7.08 16.36
C ASP A 150 8.15 7.84 15.46
N CYS A 151 7.56 7.18 14.47
CA CYS A 151 6.51 7.78 13.64
C CYS A 151 5.10 7.67 14.26
N ILE A 152 4.89 6.93 15.35
CA ILE A 152 3.59 6.79 16.02
C ILE A 152 2.96 8.14 16.37
N PRO A 153 3.70 9.17 16.86
CA PRO A 153 3.14 10.49 17.13
C PRO A 153 2.49 11.17 15.91
N LEU A 154 2.82 10.75 14.68
CA LEU A 154 2.20 11.26 13.45
C LEU A 154 0.76 10.76 13.25
N TYR A 155 0.33 9.72 13.98
CA TYR A 155 -0.97 9.07 13.78
C TYR A 155 -2.14 10.08 13.80
N ALA A 156 -2.19 10.94 14.82
CA ALA A 156 -3.29 11.89 14.97
C ALA A 156 -3.37 12.89 13.81
N SER A 157 -2.24 13.46 13.39
CA SER A 157 -2.19 14.41 12.27
C SER A 157 -2.51 13.76 10.94
N VAL A 158 -2.09 12.52 10.73
CA VAL A 158 -2.42 11.74 9.53
C VAL A 158 -3.90 11.40 9.49
N ARG A 159 -4.50 11.02 10.62
CA ARG A 159 -5.94 10.77 10.74
C ARG A 159 -6.75 12.02 10.38
N GLU A 160 -6.36 13.17 10.90
CA GLU A 160 -6.99 14.45 10.55
C GLU A 160 -6.86 14.77 9.05
N LYS A 161 -5.67 14.58 8.49
CA LYS A 161 -5.42 14.75 7.05
C LYS A 161 -6.32 13.86 6.20
N LEU A 162 -6.41 12.55 6.49
CA LEU A 162 -7.27 11.63 5.75
C LEU A 162 -8.74 12.01 5.88
N GLY A 163 -9.17 12.42 7.09
CA GLY A 163 -10.53 12.94 7.33
C GLY A 163 -10.83 14.19 6.50
N SER A 164 -9.88 15.11 6.36
CA SER A 164 -10.03 16.31 5.51
C SER A 164 -10.14 15.98 4.01
N LEU A 165 -9.61 14.84 3.58
CA LEU A 165 -9.75 14.29 2.24
C LEU A 165 -11.05 13.48 2.05
N GLY A 166 -11.86 13.32 3.10
CA GLY A 166 -13.07 12.50 3.07
C GLY A 166 -12.81 10.99 3.07
N ILE A 167 -11.60 10.56 3.42
CA ILE A 167 -11.21 9.15 3.46
C ILE A 167 -11.40 8.63 4.90
N PRO A 168 -12.33 7.68 5.15
CA PRO A 168 -12.53 7.10 6.47
C PRO A 168 -11.30 6.29 6.92
N VAL A 169 -10.89 6.50 8.17
CA VAL A 169 -9.83 5.72 8.82
C VAL A 169 -10.47 4.67 9.73
N MET A 170 -10.11 3.41 9.52
CA MET A 170 -10.53 2.30 10.35
C MET A 170 -9.65 2.22 11.59
N ASP A 171 -10.26 2.10 12.76
CA ASP A 171 -9.57 1.87 14.04
C ASP A 171 -9.39 0.39 14.35
N VAL A 172 -10.23 -0.44 13.74
CA VAL A 172 -10.25 -1.90 13.92
C VAL A 172 -10.45 -2.54 12.55
N ILE A 173 -9.79 -3.65 12.32
CA ILE A 173 -10.02 -4.48 11.12
C ILE A 173 -11.38 -5.16 11.25
N ASP A 174 -12.20 -5.11 10.21
CA ASP A 174 -13.52 -5.74 10.17
C ASP A 174 -13.44 -7.22 10.59
N GLY A 175 -14.31 -7.64 11.50
CA GLY A 175 -14.33 -9.01 12.05
C GLY A 175 -13.39 -9.26 13.23
N TYR A 176 -12.63 -8.24 13.67
CA TYR A 176 -11.71 -8.30 14.82
C TYR A 176 -12.10 -7.29 15.92
N GLU A 177 -13.36 -6.93 15.99
CA GLU A 177 -13.92 -6.15 17.09
C GLU A 177 -13.89 -7.02 18.37
N LYS A 178 -13.12 -6.58 19.38
CA LYS A 178 -13.10 -7.22 20.70
C LYS A 178 -14.13 -6.59 21.61
#